data_ae2178bd7c5bbb7a666eb614ad0033c5
#
_entry.id   ae2178bd7c5bbb7a666eb614ad0033c5
#
_cell.length_a   1.000
_cell.length_b   1.000
_cell.length_c   1.000
_cell.angle_alpha   90.00
_cell.angle_beta   90.00
_cell.angle_gamma   90.00
#
_symmetry.space_group_name_H-M   'P 1'
#
loop_
_entity.id
_entity.type
_entity.pdbx_description
1 polymer ?
#
loop_
_entity_poly.entity_id
_entity_poly.type
_entity_poly.pdbx_seq_one_letter_code
_entity_poly.pdbx_strand_id
1 'polypeptide(L)'
;RPLPSCITIDRSSLHGLGLIAIKDIGAGFTLGTSHYKVDGKLMRTPLGGFINHSDNPNCFIDREYKLNTIQPIKKGEELTVYYRLTQ
;
A
#
# COMPACT_ATOMS: atom_id res chain seq x y z
N ARG A 1 13.76 -0.96 8.46
CA ARG A 1 13.37 -0.19 7.27
C ARG A 1 11.89 0.11 7.31
N PRO A 2 11.49 1.33 6.99
CA PRO A 2 10.07 1.65 6.95
C PRO A 2 9.32 1.02 5.78
N LEU A 3 10.04 0.63 4.70
CA LEU A 3 9.43 0.02 3.52
C LEU A 3 10.07 -1.32 3.21
N PRO A 4 9.28 -2.27 2.67
CA PRO A 4 9.86 -3.52 2.14
C PRO A 4 10.81 -3.23 0.99
N SER A 5 11.74 -4.16 0.75
CA SER A 5 12.75 -3.99 -0.29
C SER A 5 12.19 -4.04 -1.70
N CYS A 6 10.94 -4.46 -1.87
CA CYS A 6 10.32 -4.60 -3.19
C CYS A 6 9.57 -3.36 -3.67
N ILE A 7 9.46 -2.33 -2.84
CA ILE A 7 8.74 -1.10 -3.21
C ILE A 7 9.54 0.13 -2.82
N THR A 8 9.20 1.25 -3.45
CA THR A 8 9.76 2.56 -3.15
C THR A 8 8.67 3.62 -3.25
N ILE A 9 8.97 4.81 -2.76
CA ILE A 9 8.10 5.97 -2.90
C ILE A 9 8.61 6.77 -4.09
N ASP A 10 7.73 7.03 -5.06
CA ASP A 10 8.09 7.77 -6.26
C ASP A 10 6.86 8.47 -6.80
N ARG A 11 7.01 9.19 -7.89
CA ARG A 11 5.90 9.90 -8.51
C ARG A 11 4.81 8.93 -8.96
N SER A 12 3.57 9.28 -8.62
CA SER A 12 2.40 8.51 -8.99
C SER A 12 1.78 9.09 -10.26
N SER A 13 1.26 8.21 -11.11
CA SER A 13 0.45 8.65 -12.24
C SER A 13 -0.96 9.05 -11.80
N LEU A 14 -1.33 8.74 -10.56
CA LEU A 14 -2.65 9.00 -10.03
C LEU A 14 -2.70 10.30 -9.23
N HIS A 15 -1.77 10.46 -8.32
CA HIS A 15 -1.78 11.61 -7.41
C HIS A 15 -0.45 11.72 -6.67
N GLY A 16 0.26 12.82 -6.87
CA GLY A 16 1.47 13.14 -6.12
C GLY A 16 2.49 12.03 -6.07
N LEU A 17 2.77 11.54 -4.87
CA LEU A 17 3.67 10.41 -4.63
C LEU A 17 2.86 9.15 -4.37
N GLY A 18 3.45 8.00 -4.67
CA GLY A 18 2.82 6.71 -4.44
C GLY A 18 3.84 5.63 -4.16
N LEU A 19 3.35 4.41 -3.94
CA LEU A 19 4.18 3.24 -3.73
C LEU A 19 4.36 2.53 -5.06
N ILE A 20 5.60 2.39 -5.49
CA ILE A 20 5.93 1.81 -6.80
C ILE A 20 6.74 0.54 -6.58
N ALA A 21 6.38 -0.53 -7.28
CA ALA A 21 7.11 -1.79 -7.22
C ALA A 21 8.46 -1.63 -7.92
N ILE A 22 9.54 -2.02 -7.26
CA ILE A 22 10.88 -2.00 -7.85
C ILE A 22 11.34 -3.39 -8.25
N LYS A 23 10.49 -4.39 -8.03
CA LYS A 23 10.64 -5.74 -8.56
C LYS A 23 9.25 -6.39 -8.59
N ASP A 24 9.14 -7.51 -9.28
CA ASP A 24 7.86 -8.22 -9.38
C ASP A 24 7.43 -8.73 -8.00
N ILE A 25 6.13 -8.59 -7.70
CA ILE A 25 5.55 -9.03 -6.43
C ILE A 25 4.42 -10.00 -6.75
N GLY A 26 4.42 -11.15 -6.10
CA GLY A 26 3.36 -12.15 -6.30
C GLY A 26 2.04 -11.74 -5.66
N ALA A 27 0.96 -12.42 -6.06
CA ALA A 27 -0.35 -12.25 -5.44
C ALA A 27 -0.34 -12.82 -4.03
N GLY A 28 -1.16 -12.24 -3.14
CA GLY A 28 -1.29 -12.75 -1.78
C GLY A 28 -0.08 -12.48 -0.89
N PHE A 29 0.75 -11.54 -1.27
CA PHE A 29 1.95 -11.18 -0.52
C PHE A 29 1.62 -10.07 0.48
N THR A 30 2.03 -10.25 1.73
CA THR A 30 1.85 -9.23 2.77
C THR A 30 3.08 -8.32 2.81
N LEU A 31 2.84 -7.04 2.54
CA LEU A 31 3.92 -6.06 2.47
C LEU A 31 4.32 -5.52 3.83
N GLY A 32 3.36 -5.43 4.75
CA GLY A 32 3.63 -4.94 6.09
C GLY A 32 2.44 -4.18 6.65
N THR A 33 2.67 -3.52 7.78
CA THR A 33 1.62 -2.78 8.49
C THR A 33 1.42 -1.42 7.85
N SER A 34 0.17 -1.11 7.50
CA SER A 34 -0.20 0.20 6.92
C SER A 34 -0.53 1.22 7.99
N HIS A 35 -1.10 0.77 9.10
CA HIS A 35 -1.54 1.64 10.20
C HIS A 35 -1.27 0.96 11.54
N TYR A 36 -1.20 1.75 12.60
CA TYR A 36 -1.10 1.23 13.96
C TYR A 36 -1.83 2.19 14.89
N LYS A 37 -2.17 1.69 16.08
CA LYS A 37 -2.89 2.52 17.07
C LYS A 37 -1.96 2.97 18.16
N VAL A 38 -2.06 4.27 18.50
CA VAL A 38 -1.35 4.87 19.62
C VAL A 38 -2.37 5.67 20.41
N ASP A 39 -2.59 5.30 21.66
CA ASP A 39 -3.56 5.97 22.54
C ASP A 39 -4.94 6.08 21.90
N GLY A 40 -5.39 5.01 21.24
CA GLY A 40 -6.69 4.98 20.59
C GLY A 40 -6.76 5.68 19.24
N LYS A 41 -5.66 6.30 18.79
CA LYS A 41 -5.62 6.99 17.51
C LYS A 41 -4.93 6.13 16.48
N LEU A 42 -5.49 6.14 15.27
CA LEU A 42 -4.94 5.39 14.16
C LEU A 42 -3.87 6.22 13.45
N MET A 43 -2.66 5.71 13.41
CA MET A 43 -1.51 6.37 12.80
C MET A 43 -1.09 5.64 11.54
N ARG A 44 -0.62 6.37 10.53
CA ARG A 44 -0.15 5.78 9.28
C ARG A 44 1.34 5.48 9.34
N THR A 45 1.70 4.31 8.81
CA THR A 45 3.10 4.05 8.47
C THR A 45 3.35 4.62 7.07
N PRO A 46 4.59 4.62 6.56
CA PRO A 46 4.81 5.03 5.16
C PRO A 46 3.99 4.20 4.16
N LEU A 47 3.72 2.92 4.44
CA LEU A 47 2.86 2.11 3.57
C LEU A 47 1.44 2.69 3.51
N GLY A 48 0.87 3.06 4.66
CA GLY A 48 -0.47 3.62 4.70
C GLY A 48 -0.52 5.08 4.27
N GLY A 49 0.60 5.80 4.42
CA GLY A 49 0.65 7.23 4.12
C GLY A 49 0.80 7.55 2.65
N PHE A 50 1.45 6.69 1.89
CA PHE A 50 1.75 6.97 0.48
C PHE A 50 0.98 6.11 -0.51
N ILE A 51 0.15 5.16 -0.02
CA ILE A 51 -0.62 4.34 -0.94
C ILE A 51 -1.82 5.13 -1.47
N ASN A 52 -2.01 5.13 -2.77
CA ASN A 52 -3.07 5.89 -3.41
C ASN A 52 -4.31 5.03 -3.63
N HIS A 53 -5.45 5.71 -3.76
CA HIS A 53 -6.73 5.08 -4.03
C HIS A 53 -6.87 4.75 -5.52
N SER A 54 -7.52 3.62 -5.81
CA SER A 54 -7.95 3.27 -7.16
C SER A 54 -9.28 2.52 -7.06
N ASP A 55 -10.16 2.75 -8.02
CA ASP A 55 -11.40 1.98 -8.13
C ASP A 55 -11.12 0.56 -8.62
N ASN A 56 -9.94 0.32 -9.14
CA ASN A 56 -9.51 -0.99 -9.62
C ASN A 56 -8.18 -1.34 -8.96
N PRO A 57 -8.18 -1.58 -7.64
CA PRO A 57 -6.95 -1.70 -6.88
C PRO A 57 -6.27 -3.05 -7.09
N ASN A 58 -4.96 -3.08 -6.84
CA ASN A 58 -4.18 -4.31 -6.84
C ASN A 58 -3.76 -4.77 -5.44
N CYS A 59 -4.15 -4.02 -4.42
CA CYS A 59 -3.86 -4.34 -3.02
C CYS A 59 -5.08 -4.09 -2.16
N PHE A 60 -5.04 -4.62 -0.93
CA PHE A 60 -6.05 -4.32 0.07
C PHE A 60 -5.42 -4.27 1.45
N ILE A 61 -6.06 -3.55 2.35
CA ILE A 61 -5.65 -3.47 3.75
C ILE A 61 -6.65 -4.30 4.56
N ASP A 62 -6.13 -5.29 5.28
CA ASP A 62 -6.98 -6.21 6.04
C ASP A 62 -7.35 -5.64 7.43
N ARG A 63 -8.07 -6.44 8.22
CA ARG A 63 -8.55 -6.02 9.54
C ARG A 63 -7.41 -5.73 10.51
N GLU A 64 -6.25 -6.31 10.28
CA GLU A 64 -5.08 -6.12 11.13
C GLU A 64 -4.20 -4.99 10.62
N TYR A 65 -4.70 -4.21 9.66
CA TYR A 65 -3.99 -3.10 9.03
C TYR A 65 -2.71 -3.57 8.33
N LYS A 66 -2.77 -4.74 7.71
CA LYS A 66 -1.68 -5.23 6.87
C LYS A 66 -2.03 -4.98 5.41
N LEU A 67 -1.04 -4.50 4.66
CA LEU A 67 -1.18 -4.26 3.23
C LEU A 67 -0.82 -5.54 2.49
N ASN A 68 -1.75 -6.04 1.68
CA ASN A 68 -1.60 -7.31 0.95
C ASN A 68 -1.86 -7.09 -0.52
N THR A 69 -1.17 -7.85 -1.38
CA THR A 69 -1.45 -7.81 -2.82
C THR A 69 -2.61 -8.73 -3.16
N ILE A 70 -3.47 -8.28 -4.07
CA ILE A 70 -4.61 -9.06 -4.57
C ILE A 70 -4.17 -9.91 -5.77
N GLN A 71 -3.29 -9.34 -6.60
CA GLN A 71 -2.87 -9.92 -7.86
C GLN A 71 -1.39 -9.67 -8.03
N PRO A 72 -0.73 -10.34 -8.99
CA PRO A 72 0.69 -10.07 -9.23
C PRO A 72 0.89 -8.62 -9.65
N ILE A 73 1.95 -8.02 -9.17
CA ILE A 73 2.32 -6.64 -9.48
C ILE A 73 3.69 -6.68 -10.13
N LYS A 74 3.83 -6.07 -11.29
CA LYS A 74 5.08 -6.06 -12.02
C LYS A 74 5.92 -4.86 -11.63
N LYS A 75 7.23 -5.02 -11.75
CA LYS A 75 8.17 -3.92 -11.55
C LYS A 75 7.71 -2.68 -12.33
N GLY A 76 7.68 -1.54 -11.65
CA GLY A 76 7.26 -0.28 -12.23
C GLY A 76 5.79 0.05 -12.02
N GLU A 77 4.98 -0.92 -11.61
CA GLU A 77 3.56 -0.67 -11.37
C GLU A 77 3.35 -0.04 -10.00
N GLU A 78 2.31 0.80 -9.90
CA GLU A 78 1.96 1.44 -8.66
C GLU A 78 1.03 0.53 -7.84
N LEU A 79 1.26 0.47 -6.52
CA LEU A 79 0.39 -0.24 -5.60
C LEU A 79 -0.76 0.67 -5.21
N THR A 80 -1.99 0.16 -5.26
CA THR A 80 -3.19 0.93 -4.97
C THR A 80 -4.15 0.13 -4.12
N VAL A 81 -4.99 0.85 -3.37
CA VAL A 81 -6.06 0.26 -2.57
C VAL A 81 -7.36 1.03 -2.83
N TYR A 82 -8.47 0.41 -2.49
CA TYR A 82 -9.75 1.09 -2.50
C TYR A 82 -10.02 1.61 -1.10
N TYR A 83 -9.97 2.92 -0.92
CA TYR A 83 -10.28 3.53 0.37
C TYR A 83 -11.78 3.61 0.55
N ARG A 84 -12.24 3.21 1.73
CA ARG A 84 -13.63 3.40 2.10
C ARG A 84 -13.74 4.67 2.91
N LEU A 85 -14.59 5.56 2.44
CA LEU A 85 -14.74 6.86 3.10
C LEU A 85 -15.44 6.77 4.45
N THR A 86 -16.07 5.65 4.72
CA THR A 86 -16.80 5.43 5.97
C THR A 86 -15.93 4.87 7.08
N GLN A 87 -14.67 4.70 6.85
CA GLN A 87 -13.76 4.15 7.84
C GLN A 87 -13.54 5.09 9.01
#